data_1bce77efee403af9e9f2e794e9c1259b
#
_entry.id   1bce77efee403af9e9f2e794e9c1259b
#
_cell.length_a   1.000
_cell.length_b   1.000
_cell.length_c   1.000
_cell.angle_alpha   90.00
_cell.angle_beta   90.00
_cell.angle_gamma   90.00
#
_symmetry.space_group_name_H-M   'P 1'
#
loop_
_entity.id
_entity.type
_entity.pdbx_description
1 polymer ?
#
loop_
_entity_poly.entity_id
_entity_poly.type
_entity_poly.pdbx_seq_one_letter_code
_entity_poly.pdbx_strand_id
1 'polypeptide(L)'
;MKTLSGSQLLVVGLVRNCEGKIEGEVQKINFAFSGAKNVNWLVIESDSEDGTLKKLEKLSANHNFDFITLGKLRNEYPKRTERIAKCRNRYLEEIKINPKYNGIDFIVVADLDGVNSKLTEKSVQSCWDLSIDWDACFANQCAPYYDIWALRHDLWCPIDCFEQE
;
A
#
# COMPACT_ATOMS: atom_id res chain seq x y z
N MET A 1 14.56 -2.50 18.08
CA MET A 1 13.71 -1.81 17.06
C MET A 1 13.32 -0.40 17.57
N LYS A 2 13.14 0.61 16.68
CA LYS A 2 12.60 1.93 17.08
C LYS A 2 11.16 1.81 17.58
N THR A 3 10.77 2.68 18.53
CA THR A 3 9.36 2.81 18.94
C THR A 3 8.51 3.40 17.82
N LEU A 4 7.20 3.15 17.81
CA LEU A 4 6.30 3.77 16.84
C LEU A 4 6.40 5.31 16.88
N SER A 5 6.38 5.91 18.07
CA SER A 5 6.47 7.36 18.25
C SER A 5 7.81 7.99 17.83
N GLY A 6 8.86 7.19 17.69
CA GLY A 6 10.16 7.61 17.17
C GLY A 6 10.33 7.37 15.66
N SER A 7 9.38 6.68 15.02
CA SER A 7 9.52 6.17 13.64
C SER A 7 8.91 7.11 12.60
N GLN A 8 9.63 7.26 11.51
CA GLN A 8 9.12 7.89 10.27
C GLN A 8 8.64 6.79 9.31
N LEU A 9 7.39 6.86 8.92
CA LEU A 9 6.75 5.85 8.08
C LEU A 9 6.54 6.39 6.65
N LEU A 10 6.62 5.50 5.68
CA LEU A 10 6.19 5.72 4.32
C LEU A 10 5.10 4.71 3.94
N VAL A 11 3.89 5.19 3.75
CA VAL A 11 2.81 4.38 3.21
C VAL A 11 2.92 4.37 1.69
N VAL A 12 2.99 3.16 1.12
CA VAL A 12 3.00 2.97 -0.33
C VAL A 12 1.79 2.15 -0.76
N GLY A 13 1.22 2.50 -1.89
CA GLY A 13 0.07 1.79 -2.42
C GLY A 13 -0.12 2.03 -3.91
N LEU A 14 -0.94 1.17 -4.52
CA LEU A 14 -1.33 1.30 -5.92
C LEU A 14 -2.79 1.68 -6.00
N VAL A 15 -3.13 2.56 -6.94
CA VAL A 15 -4.51 2.98 -7.14
C VAL A 15 -4.91 2.95 -8.62
N ARG A 16 -6.15 2.54 -8.82
CA ARG A 16 -6.85 2.61 -10.10
C ARG A 16 -8.34 2.69 -9.84
N ASN A 17 -9.02 3.69 -10.39
CA ASN A 17 -10.47 3.89 -10.23
C ASN A 17 -10.91 3.87 -8.76
N CYS A 18 -10.27 4.68 -7.94
CA CYS A 18 -10.49 4.77 -6.49
C CYS A 18 -11.09 6.13 -6.06
N GLU A 19 -11.72 6.89 -6.95
CA GLU A 19 -12.26 8.23 -6.68
C GLU A 19 -13.09 8.29 -5.40
N GLY A 20 -14.00 7.33 -5.21
CA GLY A 20 -14.91 7.29 -4.06
C GLY A 20 -14.29 6.76 -2.77
N LYS A 21 -13.06 6.26 -2.79
CA LYS A 21 -12.46 5.53 -1.65
C LYS A 21 -11.17 6.16 -1.14
N ILE A 22 -10.34 6.69 -2.02
CA ILE A 22 -8.95 7.07 -1.70
C ILE A 22 -8.83 8.07 -0.54
N GLU A 23 -9.64 9.10 -0.48
CA GLU A 23 -9.60 10.08 0.62
C GLU A 23 -9.92 9.41 1.97
N GLY A 24 -10.92 8.52 2.01
CA GLY A 24 -11.30 7.78 3.22
C GLY A 24 -10.23 6.78 3.65
N GLU A 25 -9.56 6.11 2.72
CA GLU A 25 -8.46 5.19 3.03
C GLU A 25 -7.25 5.94 3.59
N VAL A 26 -6.87 7.07 2.99
CA VAL A 26 -5.80 7.92 3.51
C VAL A 26 -6.10 8.40 4.92
N GLN A 27 -7.34 8.86 5.19
CA GLN A 27 -7.75 9.27 6.54
C GLN A 27 -7.67 8.14 7.56
N LYS A 28 -8.17 6.96 7.23
CA LYS A 28 -8.14 5.78 8.12
C LYS A 28 -6.71 5.36 8.46
N ILE A 29 -5.87 5.25 7.45
CA ILE A 29 -4.48 4.83 7.64
C ILE A 29 -3.73 5.90 8.45
N ASN A 30 -3.89 7.19 8.15
CA ASN A 30 -3.31 8.26 8.94
C ASN A 30 -3.77 8.22 10.40
N PHE A 31 -5.05 7.96 10.64
CA PHE A 31 -5.57 7.80 12.00
C PHE A 31 -4.95 6.59 12.71
N ALA A 32 -4.91 5.43 12.04
CA ALA A 32 -4.36 4.21 12.64
C ALA A 32 -2.86 4.33 12.97
N PHE A 33 -2.11 5.09 12.19
CA PHE A 33 -0.68 5.36 12.40
C PHE A 33 -0.39 6.70 13.09
N SER A 34 -1.38 7.34 13.71
CA SER A 34 -1.23 8.65 14.36
C SER A 34 -0.20 8.66 15.49
N GLY A 35 0.11 7.50 16.07
CA GLY A 35 1.18 7.34 17.06
C GLY A 35 2.60 7.42 16.50
N ALA A 36 2.78 7.42 15.17
CA ALA A 36 4.10 7.56 14.55
C ALA A 36 4.60 9.02 14.57
N LYS A 37 5.92 9.19 14.49
CA LYS A 37 6.53 10.53 14.42
C LYS A 37 6.07 11.29 13.17
N ASN A 38 6.07 10.62 12.02
CA ASN A 38 5.57 11.13 10.74
C ASN A 38 5.03 9.99 9.89
N VAL A 39 3.97 10.27 9.11
CA VAL A 39 3.43 9.40 8.09
C VAL A 39 3.52 10.11 6.74
N ASN A 40 4.36 9.60 5.87
CA ASN A 40 4.52 10.07 4.50
C ASN A 40 3.85 9.09 3.55
N TRP A 41 3.54 9.54 2.34
CA TRP A 41 2.84 8.77 1.33
C TRP A 41 3.56 8.80 -0.01
N LEU A 42 3.54 7.66 -0.70
CA LEU A 42 3.92 7.55 -2.10
C LEU A 42 2.96 6.58 -2.80
N VAL A 43 2.06 7.13 -3.59
CA VAL A 43 1.03 6.36 -4.30
C VAL A 43 1.38 6.28 -5.78
N ILE A 44 1.29 5.08 -6.36
CA ILE A 44 1.44 4.90 -7.80
C ILE A 44 0.07 4.68 -8.43
N GLU A 45 -0.25 5.50 -9.40
CA GLU A 45 -1.48 5.44 -10.16
C GLU A 45 -1.22 4.92 -11.59
N SER A 46 -2.11 4.09 -12.10
CA SER A 46 -2.17 3.79 -13.53
C SER A 46 -3.58 3.43 -13.98
N ASP A 47 -3.87 3.73 -15.23
CA ASP A 47 -5.09 3.29 -15.93
C ASP A 47 -6.42 3.76 -15.33
N SER A 48 -6.44 4.81 -14.50
CA SER A 48 -7.71 5.37 -14.01
C SER A 48 -8.48 6.10 -15.11
N GLU A 49 -9.81 5.97 -15.06
CA GLU A 49 -10.75 6.57 -15.98
C GLU A 49 -11.83 7.40 -15.25
N ASP A 50 -11.79 7.42 -13.92
CA ASP A 50 -12.64 8.21 -13.03
C ASP A 50 -11.90 9.45 -12.49
N GLY A 51 -12.44 10.09 -11.46
CA GLY A 51 -11.84 11.26 -10.82
C GLY A 51 -10.65 10.96 -9.89
N THR A 52 -10.07 9.76 -9.90
CA THR A 52 -8.95 9.37 -9.02
C THR A 52 -7.79 10.36 -9.10
N LEU A 53 -7.34 10.75 -10.30
CA LEU A 53 -6.24 11.70 -10.46
C LEU A 53 -6.52 13.03 -9.78
N LYS A 54 -7.72 13.59 -9.93
CA LYS A 54 -8.11 14.84 -9.27
C LYS A 54 -8.06 14.72 -7.74
N LYS A 55 -8.41 13.56 -7.20
CA LYS A 55 -8.32 13.28 -5.76
C LYS A 55 -6.87 13.20 -5.29
N LEU A 56 -6.00 12.56 -6.07
CA LEU A 56 -4.57 12.49 -5.77
C LEU A 56 -3.90 13.88 -5.83
N GLU A 57 -4.23 14.69 -6.82
CA GLU A 57 -3.77 16.09 -6.91
C GLU A 57 -4.18 16.89 -5.67
N LYS A 58 -5.43 16.75 -5.22
CA LYS A 58 -5.90 17.41 -3.99
C LYS A 58 -5.15 16.93 -2.74
N LEU A 59 -4.91 15.61 -2.63
CA LEU A 59 -4.16 15.03 -1.51
C LEU A 59 -2.69 15.48 -1.52
N SER A 60 -2.08 15.63 -2.69
CA SER A 60 -0.68 16.06 -2.86
C SER A 60 -0.45 17.56 -2.56
N ALA A 61 -1.50 18.35 -2.37
CA ALA A 61 -1.37 19.67 -1.78
C ALA A 61 -0.81 19.61 -0.34
N ASN A 62 -0.90 18.47 0.32
CA ASN A 62 -0.20 18.17 1.56
C ASN A 62 1.22 17.68 1.23
N HIS A 63 2.25 18.35 1.74
CA HIS A 63 3.66 18.06 1.50
C HIS A 63 4.13 16.64 1.93
N ASN A 64 3.32 15.93 2.72
CA ASN A 64 3.59 14.55 3.12
C ASN A 64 2.96 13.50 2.17
N PHE A 65 2.28 13.93 1.12
CA PHE A 65 1.61 13.03 0.18
C PHE A 65 2.13 13.24 -1.24
N ASP A 66 2.82 12.25 -1.76
CA ASP A 66 3.28 12.22 -3.14
C ASP A 66 2.51 11.17 -3.94
N PHE A 67 2.36 11.40 -5.23
CA PHE A 67 1.91 10.36 -6.15
C PHE A 67 2.64 10.45 -7.48
N ILE A 68 2.69 9.33 -8.19
CA ILE A 68 3.24 9.22 -9.53
C ILE A 68 2.19 8.52 -10.39
N THR A 69 1.81 9.14 -11.51
CA THR A 69 0.99 8.47 -12.50
C THR A 69 1.85 7.85 -13.60
N LEU A 70 1.52 6.61 -13.97
CA LEU A 70 2.15 5.90 -15.09
C LEU A 70 1.24 5.88 -16.33
N GLY A 71 0.12 6.62 -16.29
CA GLY A 71 -0.80 6.74 -17.41
C GLY A 71 -1.46 5.42 -17.81
N LYS A 72 -1.54 5.15 -19.09
CA LYS A 72 -2.25 3.99 -19.67
C LYS A 72 -1.33 2.78 -19.82
N LEU A 73 -0.91 2.16 -18.72
CA LEU A 73 -0.04 0.97 -18.74
C LEU A 73 -0.67 -0.23 -19.47
N ARG A 74 -2.01 -0.33 -19.51
CA ARG A 74 -2.70 -1.43 -20.20
C ARG A 74 -2.36 -1.54 -21.69
N ASN A 75 -1.92 -0.45 -22.30
CA ASN A 75 -1.55 -0.44 -23.71
C ASN A 75 -0.21 -1.17 -23.97
N GLU A 76 0.69 -1.14 -22.98
CA GLU A 76 2.02 -1.76 -23.04
C GLU A 76 2.04 -3.11 -22.33
N TYR A 77 1.34 -3.22 -21.19
CA TYR A 77 1.25 -4.41 -20.35
C TYR A 77 -0.20 -4.91 -20.25
N PRO A 78 -0.67 -5.79 -21.16
CA PRO A 78 -2.04 -6.29 -21.16
C PRO A 78 -2.42 -7.03 -19.87
N LYS A 79 -1.49 -7.81 -19.30
CA LYS A 79 -1.74 -8.58 -18.08
C LYS A 79 -1.78 -7.69 -16.83
N ARG A 80 -2.81 -7.89 -16.00
CA ARG A 80 -2.99 -7.13 -14.74
C ARG A 80 -1.80 -7.30 -13.80
N THR A 81 -1.28 -8.52 -13.68
CA THR A 81 -0.16 -8.84 -12.78
C THR A 81 1.13 -8.11 -13.17
N GLU A 82 1.40 -7.99 -14.48
CA GLU A 82 2.55 -7.24 -15.00
C GLU A 82 2.44 -5.75 -14.67
N ARG A 83 1.24 -5.15 -14.81
CA ARG A 83 1.00 -3.75 -14.42
C ARG A 83 1.20 -3.52 -12.93
N ILE A 84 0.67 -4.43 -12.08
CA ILE A 84 0.88 -4.36 -10.63
C ILE A 84 2.38 -4.44 -10.30
N ALA A 85 3.10 -5.38 -10.90
CA ALA A 85 4.55 -5.51 -10.71
C ALA A 85 5.30 -4.23 -11.15
N LYS A 86 4.95 -3.66 -12.31
CA LYS A 86 5.52 -2.41 -12.80
C LYS A 86 5.29 -1.25 -11.83
N CYS A 87 4.07 -1.09 -11.33
CA CYS A 87 3.75 -0.06 -10.36
C CYS A 87 4.50 -0.26 -9.02
N ARG A 88 4.60 -1.51 -8.54
CA ARG A 88 5.36 -1.82 -7.32
C ARG A 88 6.85 -1.54 -7.49
N ASN A 89 7.44 -1.92 -8.61
CA ASN A 89 8.83 -1.59 -8.91
C ASN A 89 9.04 -0.07 -8.96
N ARG A 90 8.08 0.70 -9.47
CA ARG A 90 8.20 2.15 -9.57
C ARG A 90 8.32 2.83 -8.20
N TYR A 91 7.51 2.45 -7.19
CA TYR A 91 7.71 3.04 -5.86
C TYR A 91 9.01 2.57 -5.21
N LEU A 92 9.45 1.31 -5.45
CA LEU A 92 10.75 0.84 -4.95
C LEU A 92 11.93 1.61 -5.54
N GLU A 93 11.88 1.91 -6.85
CA GLU A 93 12.87 2.76 -7.53
C GLU A 93 12.86 4.16 -6.91
N GLU A 94 11.69 4.77 -6.75
CA GLU A 94 11.56 6.12 -6.18
C GLU A 94 12.14 6.21 -4.77
N ILE A 95 11.82 5.23 -3.91
CA ILE A 95 12.36 5.18 -2.54
C ILE A 95 13.90 5.13 -2.55
N LYS A 96 14.50 4.40 -3.50
CA LYS A 96 15.95 4.25 -3.58
C LYS A 96 16.67 5.50 -4.08
N ILE A 97 16.06 6.24 -5.01
CA ILE A 97 16.73 7.35 -5.70
C ILE A 97 16.39 8.73 -5.14
N ASN A 98 15.23 8.89 -4.50
CA ASN A 98 14.77 10.19 -4.05
C ASN A 98 15.20 10.45 -2.59
N PRO A 99 16.07 11.46 -2.36
CA PRO A 99 16.58 11.78 -1.03
C PRO A 99 15.49 12.12 0.01
N LYS A 100 14.28 12.51 -0.44
CA LYS A 100 13.13 12.74 0.44
C LYS A 100 12.83 11.55 1.34
N TYR A 101 13.11 10.32 0.89
CA TYR A 101 12.81 9.08 1.61
C TYR A 101 13.98 8.50 2.41
N ASN A 102 15.15 9.15 2.43
CA ASN A 102 16.34 8.63 3.14
C ASN A 102 16.16 8.48 4.64
N GLY A 103 15.20 9.17 5.25
CA GLY A 103 14.95 9.12 6.70
C GLY A 103 13.79 8.21 7.10
N ILE A 104 13.25 7.41 6.18
CA ILE A 104 12.14 6.48 6.46
C ILE A 104 12.66 5.26 7.22
N ASP A 105 12.00 4.93 8.33
CA ASP A 105 12.35 3.78 9.17
C ASP A 105 11.58 2.52 8.76
N PHE A 106 10.31 2.66 8.38
CA PHE A 106 9.46 1.54 7.96
C PHE A 106 8.59 1.91 6.77
N ILE A 107 8.36 0.92 5.91
CA ILE A 107 7.45 1.02 4.77
C ILE A 107 6.16 0.26 5.12
N VAL A 108 5.03 0.93 4.95
CA VAL A 108 3.70 0.35 5.09
C VAL A 108 3.14 0.11 3.69
N VAL A 109 3.03 -1.14 3.27
CA VAL A 109 2.39 -1.49 1.98
C VAL A 109 0.90 -1.65 2.22
N ALA A 110 0.09 -0.82 1.58
CA ALA A 110 -1.36 -0.80 1.78
C ALA A 110 -2.13 -0.95 0.46
N ASP A 111 -3.17 -1.76 0.47
CA ASP A 111 -4.19 -1.75 -0.56
C ASP A 111 -5.19 -0.61 -0.24
N LEU A 112 -5.52 0.20 -1.25
CA LEU A 112 -6.25 1.48 -1.09
C LEU A 112 -7.65 1.43 -1.72
N ASP A 113 -8.25 0.26 -1.77
CA ASP A 113 -9.54 -0.01 -2.43
C ASP A 113 -10.72 -0.24 -1.46
N GLY A 114 -10.55 0.09 -0.17
CA GLY A 114 -11.60 0.01 0.84
C GLY A 114 -11.45 -1.14 1.83
N VAL A 115 -10.31 -1.83 1.84
CA VAL A 115 -10.08 -3.02 2.69
C VAL A 115 -9.65 -2.69 4.13
N ASN A 116 -9.28 -1.43 4.41
CA ASN A 116 -8.71 -1.04 5.70
C ASN A 116 -9.77 -0.66 6.77
N SER A 117 -11.03 -1.11 6.62
CA SER A 117 -12.13 -0.70 7.49
C SER A 117 -11.97 -1.10 8.97
N LYS A 118 -11.18 -2.15 9.24
CA LYS A 118 -10.91 -2.67 10.59
C LYS A 118 -9.54 -2.25 11.15
N LEU A 119 -8.76 -1.48 10.40
CA LEU A 119 -7.47 -0.99 10.85
C LEU A 119 -7.68 0.05 11.97
N THR A 120 -6.97 -0.10 13.07
CA THR A 120 -7.06 0.76 14.27
C THR A 120 -5.69 1.10 14.82
N GLU A 121 -5.59 2.17 15.60
CA GLU A 121 -4.35 2.51 16.34
C GLU A 121 -3.87 1.34 17.19
N LYS A 122 -4.79 0.63 17.87
CA LYS A 122 -4.46 -0.54 18.70
C LYS A 122 -3.86 -1.67 17.87
N SER A 123 -4.40 -1.95 16.69
CA SER A 123 -3.85 -3.00 15.81
C SER A 123 -2.46 -2.64 15.29
N VAL A 124 -2.20 -1.37 15.00
CA VAL A 124 -0.87 -0.88 14.62
C VAL A 124 0.08 -0.98 15.82
N GLN A 125 -0.30 -0.45 16.97
CA GLN A 125 0.54 -0.46 18.17
C GLN A 125 0.95 -1.89 18.57
N SER A 126 0.07 -2.88 18.40
CA SER A 126 0.36 -4.28 18.72
C SER A 126 1.56 -4.86 17.94
N CYS A 127 1.90 -4.32 16.76
CA CYS A 127 3.11 -4.73 16.02
C CYS A 127 4.39 -4.24 16.74
N TRP A 128 4.34 -3.09 17.39
CA TRP A 128 5.46 -2.52 18.14
C TRP A 128 5.54 -3.01 19.59
N ASP A 129 4.44 -3.55 20.13
CA ASP A 129 4.41 -4.12 21.48
C ASP A 129 4.98 -5.56 21.54
N LEU A 130 5.37 -6.12 20.40
CA LEU A 130 6.02 -7.43 20.37
C LEU A 130 7.37 -7.37 21.08
N SER A 131 7.67 -8.42 21.87
CA SER A 131 8.94 -8.57 22.60
C SER A 131 10.13 -9.00 21.71
N ILE A 132 9.89 -9.13 20.41
CA ILE A 132 10.89 -9.53 19.42
C ILE A 132 11.07 -8.42 18.38
N ASP A 133 12.28 -8.28 17.84
CA ASP A 133 12.52 -7.49 16.65
C ASP A 133 11.98 -8.25 15.41
N TRP A 134 11.40 -7.52 14.47
CA TRP A 134 10.86 -8.09 13.25
C TRP A 134 11.32 -7.29 12.02
N ASP A 135 11.53 -7.97 10.91
CA ASP A 135 11.83 -7.39 9.60
C ASP A 135 10.57 -7.09 8.79
N ALA A 136 9.50 -7.85 9.04
CA ALA A 136 8.20 -7.66 8.43
C ALA A 136 7.08 -8.08 9.38
N CYS A 137 5.99 -7.29 9.40
CA CYS A 137 4.77 -7.59 10.13
C CYS A 137 3.60 -7.54 9.16
N PHE A 138 2.83 -8.63 9.10
CA PHE A 138 1.69 -8.75 8.18
C PHE A 138 0.38 -8.64 8.94
N ALA A 139 -0.60 -7.96 8.33
CA ALA A 139 -1.95 -7.90 8.87
C ALA A 139 -2.57 -9.30 8.88
N ASN A 140 -3.17 -9.69 10.02
CA ASN A 140 -3.95 -10.91 10.12
C ASN A 140 -5.41 -10.64 9.80
N GLN A 141 -6.05 -11.54 9.06
CA GLN A 141 -7.47 -11.42 8.71
C GLN A 141 -8.37 -12.04 9.78
N CYS A 142 -9.46 -11.34 10.10
CA CYS A 142 -10.49 -11.85 11.01
C CYS A 142 -11.61 -12.63 10.30
N ALA A 143 -11.55 -12.75 8.97
CA ALA A 143 -12.55 -13.40 8.12
C ALA A 143 -11.86 -14.41 7.18
N PRO A 144 -12.62 -15.30 6.54
CA PRO A 144 -12.06 -16.17 5.51
C PRO A 144 -11.30 -15.37 4.45
N TYR A 145 -10.18 -15.92 4.01
CA TYR A 145 -9.38 -15.34 2.93
C TYR A 145 -10.22 -15.28 1.64
N TYR A 146 -10.28 -14.12 1.01
CA TYR A 146 -11.13 -13.89 -0.15
C TYR A 146 -10.35 -13.74 -1.47
N ASP A 147 -9.08 -13.36 -1.40
CA ASP A 147 -8.23 -13.16 -2.58
C ASP A 147 -7.46 -14.44 -2.94
N ILE A 148 -8.15 -15.35 -3.59
CA ILE A 148 -7.59 -16.65 -4.00
C ILE A 148 -6.57 -16.53 -5.13
N TRP A 149 -6.45 -15.37 -5.81
CA TRP A 149 -5.46 -15.14 -6.85
C TRP A 149 -4.02 -15.24 -6.36
N ALA A 150 -3.78 -14.90 -5.10
CA ALA A 150 -2.46 -14.97 -4.49
C ALA A 150 -2.16 -16.35 -3.87
N LEU A 151 -3.15 -17.24 -3.81
CA LEU A 151 -2.99 -18.54 -3.20
C LEU A 151 -2.07 -19.42 -4.05
N ARG A 152 -0.97 -19.89 -3.45
CA ARG A 152 -0.01 -20.80 -4.07
C ARG A 152 0.48 -21.81 -3.03
N HIS A 153 0.59 -23.06 -3.46
CA HIS A 153 1.16 -24.13 -2.66
C HIS A 153 1.70 -25.22 -3.58
N ASP A 154 2.95 -25.61 -3.41
CA ASP A 154 3.67 -26.49 -4.33
C ASP A 154 2.96 -27.82 -4.64
N LEU A 155 2.19 -28.35 -3.69
CA LEU A 155 1.52 -29.63 -3.83
C LEU A 155 0.04 -29.51 -4.25
N TRP A 156 -0.72 -28.56 -3.71
CA TRP A 156 -2.17 -28.48 -3.90
C TRP A 156 -2.66 -27.22 -4.62
N CYS A 157 -1.81 -26.24 -4.83
CA CYS A 157 -2.11 -25.03 -5.62
C CYS A 157 -0.85 -24.52 -6.36
N PRO A 158 -0.22 -25.36 -7.23
CA PRO A 158 1.05 -25.02 -7.89
C PRO A 158 0.91 -23.97 -9.00
N ILE A 159 -0.28 -23.83 -9.58
CA ILE A 159 -0.61 -22.87 -10.62
C ILE A 159 -1.73 -21.94 -10.14
N ASP A 160 -2.21 -21.08 -11.01
CA ASP A 160 -3.37 -20.24 -10.70
C ASP A 160 -4.58 -21.11 -10.34
N CYS A 161 -5.23 -20.80 -9.21
CA CYS A 161 -6.35 -21.61 -8.72
C CYS A 161 -7.56 -21.63 -9.66
N PHE A 162 -7.65 -20.68 -10.60
CA PHE A 162 -8.66 -20.69 -11.68
C PHE A 162 -8.23 -21.47 -12.92
N GLU A 163 -6.97 -21.93 -12.98
CA GLU A 163 -6.43 -22.74 -14.08
C GLU A 163 -6.31 -24.23 -13.69
N GLN A 164 -6.84 -24.61 -12.52
CA GLN A 164 -6.77 -25.99 -11.97
C GLN A 164 -7.99 -26.86 -12.33
N GLU A 165 -8.74 -26.55 -13.36
CA GLU A 165 -9.85 -27.41 -13.82
C GLU A 165 -9.37 -28.69 -14.52
#